data_4b41eb0647be71717e0417007a789de2
#
_entry.id   4b41eb0647be71717e0417007a789de2
#
_cell.length_a   1.000
_cell.length_b   1.000
_cell.length_c   1.000
_cell.angle_alpha   90.00
_cell.angle_beta   90.00
_cell.angle_gamma   90.00
#
_symmetry.space_group_name_H-M   'P 1'
#
loop_
_entity.id
_entity.type
_entity.pdbx_description
1 polymer ?
#
loop_
_entity_poly.entity_id
_entity_poly.type
_entity_poly.pdbx_seq_one_letter_code
_entity_poly.pdbx_strand_id
1 'polypeptide(L)'
;MNHPGRIETLRKLGFSEYEAKCYLALFEKESLTVNEVASLAEIPRPNAYEALRKLLARGLSVSLPGKTRKYAAANPQQFRDKSLESLSNSLKAIDTLSNDLDNLFRGSRANSSSLEYIEVIKDPRQIHRKYIQLCSDAKKEILAFTKPPYAFTTREQNKEQWDPQFEALKRGVIIRTVFEIPTNRADRASFIKWIRDAYGGEGDEAKVIESLPIKLAIFDDRIAIFVMPDPFLEKLSVTTAVVDNPTLAKTFKILFNALWRKAKDHIIINNRRVHIIDTNSRATARKKK
;
A
#
# COMPACT_ATOMS: atom_id res chain seq x y z
N MET A 1 14.83 -36.67 5.32
CA MET A 1 14.12 -36.31 4.05
C MET A 1 14.20 -34.80 3.85
N ASN A 2 15.09 -34.36 2.97
CA ASN A 2 15.22 -32.98 2.57
C ASN A 2 14.02 -32.60 1.69
N HIS A 3 12.95 -32.03 2.29
CA HIS A 3 11.86 -31.47 1.50
C HIS A 3 12.30 -30.12 0.91
N PRO A 4 12.44 -29.99 -0.43
CA PRO A 4 12.92 -28.75 -1.08
C PRO A 4 12.16 -27.52 -0.63
N GLY A 5 10.85 -27.63 -0.43
CA GLY A 5 10.02 -26.51 0.02
C GLY A 5 10.33 -26.01 1.43
N ARG A 6 10.76 -26.87 2.36
CA ARG A 6 11.17 -26.45 3.72
C ARG A 6 12.49 -25.71 3.71
N ILE A 7 13.46 -26.19 2.88
CA ILE A 7 14.75 -25.52 2.71
C ILE A 7 14.53 -24.12 2.13
N GLU A 8 13.71 -24.01 1.10
CA GLU A 8 13.41 -22.72 0.47
C GLU A 8 12.73 -21.75 1.46
N THR A 9 11.78 -22.25 2.26
CA THR A 9 11.13 -21.45 3.30
C THR A 9 12.13 -20.94 4.34
N LEU A 10 13.03 -21.81 4.83
CA LEU A 10 14.09 -21.40 5.77
C LEU A 10 15.04 -20.38 5.14
N ARG A 11 15.39 -20.53 3.86
CA ARG A 11 16.22 -19.54 3.15
C ARG A 11 15.57 -18.17 3.08
N LYS A 12 14.25 -18.11 2.84
CA LYS A 12 13.47 -16.84 2.90
C LYS A 12 13.50 -16.21 4.29
N LEU A 13 13.67 -17.03 5.34
CA LEU A 13 13.84 -16.58 6.72
C LEU A 13 15.29 -16.30 7.13
N GLY A 14 16.21 -16.18 6.15
CA GLY A 14 17.59 -15.78 6.38
C GLY A 14 18.55 -16.91 6.78
N PHE A 15 18.19 -18.18 6.53
CA PHE A 15 19.14 -19.29 6.64
C PHE A 15 19.96 -19.42 5.37
N SER A 16 21.25 -19.73 5.51
CA SER A 16 22.00 -20.25 4.38
C SER A 16 21.49 -21.66 4.01
N GLU A 17 21.80 -22.14 2.83
CA GLU A 17 21.41 -23.49 2.42
C GLU A 17 21.94 -24.57 3.37
N TYR A 18 23.18 -24.44 3.83
CA TYR A 18 23.79 -25.38 4.77
C TYR A 18 23.17 -25.31 6.17
N GLU A 19 22.82 -24.11 6.66
CA GLU A 19 22.09 -23.95 7.91
C GLU A 19 20.72 -24.61 7.84
N ALA A 20 19.98 -24.42 6.75
CA ALA A 20 18.66 -25.01 6.56
C ALA A 20 18.73 -26.54 6.52
N LYS A 21 19.69 -27.11 5.78
CA LYS A 21 19.90 -28.55 5.70
C LYS A 21 20.29 -29.14 7.06
N CYS A 22 21.26 -28.52 7.77
CA CYS A 22 21.65 -28.95 9.12
C CYS A 22 20.51 -28.88 10.11
N TYR A 23 19.73 -27.78 10.09
CA TYR A 23 18.61 -27.58 10.98
C TYR A 23 17.54 -28.67 10.80
N LEU A 24 17.19 -29.01 9.56
CA LEU A 24 16.26 -30.10 9.27
C LEU A 24 16.82 -31.48 9.68
N ALA A 25 18.12 -31.72 9.48
CA ALA A 25 18.75 -32.97 9.89
C ALA A 25 18.66 -33.20 11.42
N LEU A 26 18.69 -32.13 12.23
CA LEU A 26 18.58 -32.26 13.70
C LEU A 26 17.22 -32.81 14.17
N PHE A 27 16.19 -32.82 13.33
CA PHE A 27 14.87 -33.41 13.68
C PHE A 27 14.75 -34.89 13.37
N GLU A 28 15.78 -35.51 12.73
CA GLU A 28 15.75 -36.94 12.39
C GLU A 28 16.01 -37.85 13.60
N LYS A 29 16.76 -37.35 14.62
CA LYS A 29 17.07 -38.10 15.84
C LYS A 29 17.13 -37.12 17.03
N GLU A 30 16.97 -37.68 18.23
CA GLU A 30 17.02 -36.92 19.48
C GLU A 30 18.33 -36.13 19.66
N SER A 31 19.47 -36.72 19.22
CA SER A 31 20.77 -36.02 19.20
C SER A 31 21.70 -36.62 18.15
N LEU A 32 22.53 -35.79 17.55
CA LEU A 32 23.44 -36.16 16.46
C LEU A 32 24.83 -35.57 16.69
N THR A 33 25.87 -36.32 16.30
CA THR A 33 27.21 -35.79 16.17
C THR A 33 27.34 -34.95 14.90
N VAL A 34 28.38 -34.12 14.78
CA VAL A 34 28.65 -33.33 13.54
C VAL A 34 28.76 -34.22 12.31
N ASN A 35 29.36 -35.42 12.44
CA ASN A 35 29.49 -36.34 11.34
C ASN A 35 28.14 -36.87 10.86
N GLU A 36 27.26 -37.23 11.80
CA GLU A 36 25.90 -37.68 11.47
C GLU A 36 25.08 -36.57 10.83
N VAL A 37 25.16 -35.33 11.36
CA VAL A 37 24.51 -34.18 10.74
C VAL A 37 25.03 -33.92 9.32
N ALA A 38 26.35 -33.95 9.12
CA ALA A 38 26.95 -33.75 7.80
C ALA A 38 26.48 -34.81 6.79
N SER A 39 26.39 -36.07 7.24
CA SER A 39 25.91 -37.18 6.39
C SER A 39 24.42 -37.02 6.06
N LEU A 40 23.56 -36.74 7.04
CA LEU A 40 22.12 -36.56 6.84
C LEU A 40 21.77 -35.31 6.02
N ALA A 41 22.54 -34.26 6.19
CA ALA A 41 22.36 -33.00 5.45
C ALA A 41 23.01 -33.03 4.06
N GLU A 42 23.79 -34.08 3.74
CA GLU A 42 24.54 -34.25 2.49
C GLU A 42 25.45 -33.03 2.21
N ILE A 43 26.23 -32.63 3.22
CA ILE A 43 27.15 -31.49 3.13
C ILE A 43 28.55 -31.85 3.69
N PRO A 44 29.60 -31.12 3.28
CA PRO A 44 30.92 -31.33 3.85
C PRO A 44 30.96 -31.06 5.35
N ARG A 45 31.71 -31.88 6.10
CA ARG A 45 31.84 -31.79 7.56
C ARG A 45 32.23 -30.38 8.07
N PRO A 46 33.21 -29.67 7.44
CA PRO A 46 33.54 -28.32 7.89
C PRO A 46 32.32 -27.34 7.83
N ASN A 47 31.50 -27.47 6.78
CA ASN A 47 30.32 -26.66 6.58
C ASN A 47 29.22 -27.01 7.60
N ALA A 48 29.10 -28.31 7.96
CA ALA A 48 28.17 -28.72 9.03
C ALA A 48 28.57 -28.15 10.38
N TYR A 49 29.88 -28.15 10.69
CA TYR A 49 30.37 -27.51 11.93
C TYR A 49 30.05 -26.05 12.02
N GLU A 50 30.31 -25.30 10.95
CA GLU A 50 30.02 -23.86 10.88
C GLU A 50 28.50 -23.57 10.96
N ALA A 51 27.69 -24.36 10.24
CA ALA A 51 26.24 -24.25 10.30
C ALA A 51 25.69 -24.50 11.70
N LEU A 52 26.15 -25.58 12.35
CA LEU A 52 25.75 -25.90 13.72
C LEU A 52 26.17 -24.81 14.72
N ARG A 53 27.37 -24.21 14.56
CA ARG A 53 27.82 -23.09 15.38
C ARG A 53 26.87 -21.90 15.25
N LYS A 54 26.43 -21.56 14.05
CA LYS A 54 25.47 -20.49 13.79
C LYS A 54 24.07 -20.81 14.34
N LEU A 55 23.61 -22.07 14.19
CA LEU A 55 22.34 -22.52 14.76
C LEU A 55 22.35 -22.43 16.29
N LEU A 56 23.47 -22.77 16.95
CA LEU A 56 23.66 -22.59 18.39
C LEU A 56 23.58 -21.12 18.79
N ALA A 57 24.33 -20.25 18.08
CA ALA A 57 24.31 -18.80 18.36
C ALA A 57 22.91 -18.19 18.20
N ARG A 58 22.11 -18.70 17.28
CA ARG A 58 20.70 -18.34 17.11
C ARG A 58 19.78 -19.02 18.12
N GLY A 59 20.27 -19.96 18.95
CA GLY A 59 19.51 -20.76 19.90
C GLY A 59 18.48 -21.68 19.24
N LEU A 60 18.77 -22.14 18.02
CA LEU A 60 17.95 -23.07 17.24
C LEU A 60 18.39 -24.52 17.40
N SER A 61 19.58 -24.72 17.98
CA SER A 61 20.07 -26.02 18.42
C SER A 61 20.67 -25.92 19.80
N VAL A 62 20.80 -27.04 20.47
CA VAL A 62 21.49 -27.17 21.78
C VAL A 62 22.66 -28.14 21.63
N SER A 63 23.73 -27.88 22.38
CA SER A 63 24.90 -28.78 22.47
C SER A 63 24.82 -29.61 23.72
N LEU A 64 24.90 -30.90 23.57
CA LEU A 64 24.91 -31.87 24.67
C LEU A 64 26.36 -32.26 25.00
N PRO A 65 26.79 -32.18 26.28
CA PRO A 65 28.10 -32.57 26.70
C PRO A 65 28.26 -34.09 26.67
N GLY A 66 29.46 -34.58 26.39
CA GLY A 66 29.80 -35.98 26.35
C GLY A 66 31.20 -36.25 25.79
N LYS A 67 31.67 -37.52 25.73
CA LYS A 67 32.93 -37.88 25.08
C LYS A 67 33.01 -37.34 23.66
N THR A 68 31.89 -37.33 22.96
CA THR A 68 31.72 -36.68 21.65
C THR A 68 30.59 -35.69 21.77
N ARG A 69 30.85 -34.43 21.33
CA ARG A 69 29.83 -33.38 21.35
C ARG A 69 28.68 -33.76 20.41
N LYS A 70 27.47 -33.76 20.94
CA LYS A 70 26.23 -33.98 20.17
C LYS A 70 25.40 -32.73 20.12
N TYR A 71 24.54 -32.62 19.13
CA TYR A 71 23.63 -31.52 18.89
C TYR A 71 22.21 -32.05 18.78
N ALA A 72 21.27 -31.29 19.32
CA ALA A 72 19.85 -31.56 19.19
C ALA A 72 19.13 -30.30 18.70
N ALA A 73 17.99 -30.47 18.05
CA ALA A 73 17.14 -29.32 17.71
C ALA A 73 16.61 -28.68 18.99
N ALA A 74 16.57 -27.35 19.04
CA ALA A 74 15.83 -26.64 20.06
C ALA A 74 14.30 -26.78 19.81
N ASN A 75 13.49 -26.50 20.82
CA ASN A 75 12.02 -26.54 20.67
C ASN A 75 11.58 -25.64 19.50
N PRO A 76 10.76 -26.15 18.55
CA PRO A 76 10.27 -25.37 17.41
C PRO A 76 9.52 -24.09 17.79
N GLN A 77 8.89 -24.03 18.97
CA GLN A 77 8.28 -22.80 19.47
C GLN A 77 9.31 -21.68 19.67
N GLN A 78 10.51 -22.02 20.16
CA GLN A 78 11.60 -21.05 20.30
C GLN A 78 12.05 -20.48 18.95
N PHE A 79 12.00 -21.29 17.88
CA PHE A 79 12.27 -20.79 16.52
C PHE A 79 11.26 -19.71 16.13
N ARG A 80 9.97 -19.99 16.33
CA ARG A 80 8.89 -19.03 16.04
C ARG A 80 9.08 -17.72 16.81
N ASP A 81 9.26 -17.82 18.13
CA ASP A 81 9.33 -16.65 19.02
C ASP A 81 10.54 -15.77 18.68
N LYS A 82 11.71 -16.37 18.49
CA LYS A 82 12.93 -15.66 18.10
C LYS A 82 12.84 -15.05 16.68
N SER A 83 12.17 -15.75 15.76
CA SER A 83 11.97 -15.23 14.42
C SER A 83 11.04 -14.01 14.44
N LEU A 84 9.95 -14.05 15.19
CA LEU A 84 9.02 -12.92 15.37
C LEU A 84 9.71 -11.73 16.05
N GLU A 85 10.50 -11.97 17.09
CA GLU A 85 11.29 -10.94 17.76
C GLU A 85 12.30 -10.28 16.80
N SER A 86 13.04 -11.08 16.03
CA SER A 86 14.00 -10.58 15.03
C SER A 86 13.33 -9.75 13.96
N LEU A 87 12.16 -10.19 13.45
CA LEU A 87 11.37 -9.42 12.48
C LEU A 87 10.88 -8.11 13.08
N SER A 88 10.36 -8.14 14.31
CA SER A 88 9.91 -6.93 15.00
C SER A 88 11.04 -5.91 15.19
N ASN A 89 12.23 -6.38 15.59
CA ASN A 89 13.39 -5.54 15.76
C ASN A 89 13.88 -4.97 14.42
N SER A 90 13.83 -5.75 13.35
CA SER A 90 14.17 -5.29 12.00
C SER A 90 13.19 -4.23 11.50
N LEU A 91 11.89 -4.38 11.74
CA LEU A 91 10.89 -3.37 11.40
C LEU A 91 11.15 -2.05 12.13
N LYS A 92 11.38 -2.11 13.46
CA LYS A 92 11.72 -0.91 14.25
C LYS A 92 12.99 -0.22 13.75
N ALA A 93 14.02 -0.99 13.38
CA ALA A 93 15.27 -0.45 12.85
C ALA A 93 15.05 0.24 11.49
N ILE A 94 14.19 -0.34 10.61
CA ILE A 94 13.82 0.26 9.34
C ILE A 94 13.08 1.58 9.56
N ASP A 95 12.11 1.63 10.47
CA ASP A 95 11.36 2.84 10.78
C ASP A 95 12.28 3.95 11.31
N THR A 96 13.18 3.62 12.24
CA THR A 96 14.16 4.58 12.79
C THR A 96 15.08 5.10 11.69
N LEU A 97 15.67 4.21 10.91
CA LEU A 97 16.56 4.60 9.81
C LEU A 97 15.86 5.41 8.74
N SER A 98 14.62 5.06 8.40
CA SER A 98 13.82 5.81 7.43
C SER A 98 13.60 7.25 7.88
N ASN A 99 13.26 7.45 9.17
CA ASN A 99 13.10 8.79 9.74
C ASN A 99 14.41 9.59 9.73
N ASP A 100 15.53 8.95 10.07
CA ASP A 100 16.84 9.59 10.05
C ASP A 100 17.25 9.98 8.61
N LEU A 101 17.02 9.07 7.65
CA LEU A 101 17.30 9.35 6.24
C LEU A 101 16.39 10.46 5.69
N ASP A 102 15.12 10.52 6.10
CA ASP A 102 14.22 11.61 5.73
C ASP A 102 14.71 12.95 6.27
N ASN A 103 15.21 12.99 7.50
CA ASN A 103 15.79 14.20 8.09
C ASN A 103 17.05 14.65 7.35
N LEU A 104 17.95 13.72 7.03
CA LEU A 104 19.15 13.99 6.22
C LEU A 104 18.78 14.47 4.81
N PHE A 105 17.82 13.83 4.19
CA PHE A 105 17.32 14.20 2.87
C PHE A 105 16.74 15.62 2.85
N ARG A 106 15.93 15.97 3.85
CA ARG A 106 15.40 17.34 4.01
C ARG A 106 16.52 18.35 4.34
N GLY A 107 17.46 17.99 5.21
CA GLY A 107 18.57 18.86 5.60
C GLY A 107 19.54 19.13 4.44
N SER A 108 19.87 18.11 3.64
CA SER A 108 20.74 18.27 2.46
C SER A 108 20.14 19.14 1.36
N ARG A 109 18.82 19.30 1.36
CA ARG A 109 18.05 20.03 0.34
C ARG A 109 17.61 21.43 0.76
N ALA A 110 17.85 21.83 1.99
CA ALA A 110 17.53 23.19 2.48
C ALA A 110 18.20 24.32 1.66
N ASN A 111 19.21 23.98 0.85
CA ASN A 111 19.95 24.92 -0.01
C ASN A 111 19.83 24.64 -1.52
N SER A 112 19.00 23.73 -1.98
CA SER A 112 18.92 23.36 -3.38
C SER A 112 17.58 23.73 -4.02
N SER A 113 17.63 23.92 -5.33
CA SER A 113 16.70 24.60 -6.25
C SER A 113 15.21 24.26 -6.13
N SER A 114 14.41 25.19 -6.67
CA SER A 114 12.94 25.29 -6.76
C SER A 114 12.15 24.07 -7.29
N LEU A 115 12.76 22.91 -7.53
CA LEU A 115 12.11 21.72 -8.07
C LEU A 115 11.81 20.63 -7.02
N GLU A 116 12.22 20.83 -5.77
CA GLU A 116 12.11 19.80 -4.70
C GLU A 116 10.68 19.55 -4.22
N TYR A 117 9.79 20.45 -4.52
CA TYR A 117 8.37 20.32 -4.21
C TYR A 117 7.57 19.55 -5.28
N ILE A 118 8.24 19.06 -6.35
CA ILE A 118 7.61 18.32 -7.44
C ILE A 118 8.16 16.90 -7.50
N GLU A 119 7.31 15.92 -7.30
CA GLU A 119 7.60 14.49 -7.50
C GLU A 119 6.81 13.99 -8.71
N VAL A 120 7.48 13.32 -9.66
CA VAL A 120 6.84 12.74 -10.84
C VAL A 120 6.89 11.22 -10.75
N ILE A 121 5.73 10.58 -10.71
CA ILE A 121 5.59 9.14 -10.53
C ILE A 121 4.92 8.54 -11.76
N LYS A 122 5.50 7.44 -12.30
CA LYS A 122 4.97 6.71 -13.46
C LYS A 122 4.46 5.29 -13.09
N ASP A 123 4.99 4.71 -12.02
CA ASP A 123 4.58 3.38 -11.57
C ASP A 123 3.22 3.43 -10.86
N PRO A 124 2.18 2.70 -11.34
CA PRO A 124 0.84 2.74 -10.76
C PRO A 124 0.79 2.34 -9.27
N ARG A 125 1.66 1.42 -8.83
CA ARG A 125 1.71 0.99 -7.43
C ARG A 125 2.32 2.07 -6.53
N GLN A 126 3.31 2.82 -7.04
CA GLN A 126 3.87 3.95 -6.31
C GLN A 126 2.86 5.11 -6.23
N ILE A 127 2.12 5.40 -7.32
CA ILE A 127 1.03 6.37 -7.33
C ILE A 127 -0.02 6.01 -6.26
N HIS A 128 -0.43 4.75 -6.22
CA HIS A 128 -1.40 4.26 -5.25
C HIS A 128 -0.90 4.41 -3.80
N ARG A 129 0.31 3.95 -3.51
CA ARG A 129 0.92 4.10 -2.18
C ARG A 129 1.04 5.57 -1.75
N LYS A 130 1.43 6.45 -2.68
CA LYS A 130 1.52 7.88 -2.40
C LYS A 130 0.16 8.48 -2.07
N TYR A 131 -0.87 8.11 -2.81
CA TYR A 131 -2.24 8.55 -2.54
C TYR A 131 -2.73 8.10 -1.16
N ILE A 132 -2.53 6.82 -0.82
CA ILE A 132 -2.85 6.26 0.51
C ILE A 132 -2.13 7.04 1.61
N GLN A 133 -0.83 7.27 1.46
CA GLN A 133 -0.05 8.06 2.40
C GLN A 133 -0.65 9.45 2.60
N LEU A 134 -0.95 10.17 1.52
CA LEU A 134 -1.53 11.52 1.58
C LEU A 134 -2.91 11.52 2.26
N CYS A 135 -3.75 10.50 2.04
CA CYS A 135 -5.01 10.33 2.75
C CYS A 135 -4.79 10.12 4.26
N SER A 136 -3.80 9.32 4.62
CA SER A 136 -3.46 9.06 6.03
C SER A 136 -2.92 10.30 6.74
N ASP A 137 -2.16 11.13 6.03
CA ASP A 137 -1.53 12.34 6.56
C ASP A 137 -2.47 13.55 6.61
N ALA A 138 -3.59 13.53 5.86
CA ALA A 138 -4.55 14.62 5.78
C ALA A 138 -5.17 14.95 7.14
N LYS A 139 -5.27 16.26 7.44
CA LYS A 139 -5.75 16.78 8.73
C LYS A 139 -6.99 17.66 8.62
N LYS A 140 -7.26 18.24 7.44
CA LYS A 140 -8.35 19.21 7.26
C LYS A 140 -9.33 18.78 6.18
N GLU A 141 -8.84 18.59 4.96
CA GLU A 141 -9.70 18.28 3.82
C GLU A 141 -8.98 17.53 2.70
N ILE A 142 -9.76 16.74 1.96
CA ILE A 142 -9.36 16.09 0.71
C ILE A 142 -10.40 16.48 -0.35
N LEU A 143 -9.96 17.16 -1.41
CA LEU A 143 -10.81 17.58 -2.52
C LEU A 143 -10.37 16.86 -3.79
N ALA A 144 -11.25 16.10 -4.45
CA ALA A 144 -10.86 15.27 -5.57
C ALA A 144 -11.72 15.44 -6.82
N PHE A 145 -11.07 15.42 -8.00
CA PHE A 145 -11.68 15.20 -9.30
C PHE A 145 -11.34 13.79 -9.77
N THR A 146 -12.34 12.98 -9.96
CA THR A 146 -12.18 11.58 -10.36
C THR A 146 -12.84 11.36 -11.72
N LYS A 147 -12.02 10.97 -12.72
CA LYS A 147 -12.45 10.71 -14.10
C LYS A 147 -11.81 9.42 -14.62
N PRO A 148 -12.42 8.79 -15.65
CA PRO A 148 -11.81 7.65 -16.34
C PRO A 148 -10.42 7.97 -16.93
N PRO A 149 -9.54 6.97 -17.07
CA PRO A 149 -9.69 5.62 -16.56
C PRO A 149 -9.58 5.58 -15.04
N TYR A 150 -10.44 4.77 -14.40
CA TYR A 150 -10.34 4.57 -12.95
C TYR A 150 -9.18 3.63 -12.68
N ALA A 151 -8.32 3.99 -11.71
CA ALA A 151 -7.06 3.29 -11.45
C ALA A 151 -7.26 1.87 -10.86
N PHE A 152 -8.47 1.56 -10.37
CA PHE A 152 -8.71 0.35 -9.59
C PHE A 152 -9.87 -0.44 -10.18
N THR A 153 -9.59 -1.71 -10.48
CA THR A 153 -10.56 -2.63 -11.08
C THR A 153 -10.96 -3.75 -10.14
N THR A 154 -10.20 -4.01 -9.06
CA THR A 154 -10.51 -5.06 -8.09
C THR A 154 -11.09 -4.51 -6.80
N ARG A 155 -11.89 -5.34 -6.11
CA ARG A 155 -12.52 -4.99 -4.82
C ARG A 155 -11.47 -4.78 -3.72
N GLU A 156 -10.38 -5.57 -3.75
CA GLU A 156 -9.28 -5.47 -2.80
C GLU A 156 -8.54 -4.14 -2.95
N GLN A 157 -8.20 -3.74 -4.18
CA GLN A 157 -7.54 -2.46 -4.45
C GLN A 157 -8.40 -1.28 -4.03
N ASN A 158 -9.71 -1.37 -4.26
CA ASN A 158 -10.65 -0.36 -3.80
C ASN A 158 -10.65 -0.26 -2.26
N LYS A 159 -10.66 -1.40 -1.55
CA LYS A 159 -10.62 -1.41 -0.09
C LYS A 159 -9.35 -0.79 0.47
N GLU A 160 -8.18 -1.10 -0.09
CA GLU A 160 -6.90 -0.50 0.31
C GLU A 160 -6.92 1.04 0.19
N GLN A 161 -7.65 1.58 -0.78
CA GLN A 161 -7.78 3.02 -0.96
C GLN A 161 -8.81 3.63 0.00
N TRP A 162 -9.91 2.93 0.27
CA TRP A 162 -11.00 3.48 1.08
C TRP A 162 -10.72 3.45 2.56
N ASP A 163 -10.05 2.41 3.06
CA ASP A 163 -9.73 2.31 4.48
C ASP A 163 -9.01 3.59 5.01
N PRO A 164 -7.96 4.13 4.35
CA PRO A 164 -7.34 5.41 4.76
C PRO A 164 -8.27 6.62 4.65
N GLN A 165 -9.17 6.67 3.66
CA GLN A 165 -10.16 7.73 3.52
C GLN A 165 -11.20 7.69 4.66
N PHE A 166 -11.70 6.49 5.01
CA PHE A 166 -12.61 6.32 6.15
C PHE A 166 -11.94 6.68 7.47
N GLU A 167 -10.69 6.33 7.66
CA GLU A 167 -9.95 6.75 8.85
C GLU A 167 -9.73 8.26 8.88
N ALA A 168 -9.52 8.92 7.73
CA ALA A 168 -9.48 10.37 7.64
C ALA A 168 -10.82 11.01 8.01
N LEU A 169 -11.95 10.49 7.53
CA LEU A 169 -13.29 10.94 7.90
C LEU A 169 -13.54 10.82 9.42
N LYS A 170 -13.16 9.71 10.04
CA LYS A 170 -13.25 9.52 11.50
C LYS A 170 -12.44 10.54 12.29
N ARG A 171 -11.34 11.04 11.72
CA ARG A 171 -10.54 12.13 12.30
C ARG A 171 -11.15 13.51 12.09
N GLY A 172 -12.28 13.60 11.38
CA GLY A 172 -12.96 14.86 11.07
C GLY A 172 -12.45 15.56 9.81
N VAL A 173 -11.70 14.87 8.96
CA VAL A 173 -11.25 15.38 7.65
C VAL A 173 -12.46 15.48 6.72
N ILE A 174 -12.65 16.61 6.06
CA ILE A 174 -13.71 16.82 5.07
C ILE A 174 -13.26 16.20 3.75
N ILE A 175 -14.06 15.28 3.20
CA ILE A 175 -13.77 14.67 1.89
C ILE A 175 -14.86 15.07 0.91
N ARG A 176 -14.46 15.68 -0.24
CA ARG A 176 -15.35 16.07 -1.32
C ARG A 176 -14.83 15.58 -2.65
N THR A 177 -15.67 14.87 -3.38
CA THR A 177 -15.28 14.31 -4.68
C THR A 177 -16.26 14.71 -5.78
N VAL A 178 -15.74 15.21 -6.90
CA VAL A 178 -16.51 15.40 -8.14
C VAL A 178 -16.13 14.29 -9.12
N PHE A 179 -17.12 13.52 -9.55
CA PHE A 179 -16.93 12.43 -10.51
C PHE A 179 -17.38 12.85 -11.91
N GLU A 180 -16.58 12.49 -12.93
CA GLU A 180 -17.00 12.56 -14.32
C GLU A 180 -17.93 11.37 -14.63
N ILE A 181 -19.10 11.63 -15.16
CA ILE A 181 -20.05 10.57 -15.54
C ILE A 181 -19.59 9.96 -16.89
N PRO A 182 -19.43 8.64 -16.99
CA PRO A 182 -19.15 8.01 -18.26
C PRO A 182 -20.26 8.27 -19.27
N THR A 183 -19.91 8.62 -20.50
CA THR A 183 -20.84 8.90 -21.59
C THR A 183 -21.49 7.62 -22.12
N ASN A 184 -20.77 6.50 -22.12
CA ASN A 184 -21.26 5.20 -22.54
C ASN A 184 -22.22 4.59 -21.50
N ARG A 185 -23.36 4.09 -21.94
CA ARG A 185 -24.42 3.53 -21.08
C ARG A 185 -23.95 2.33 -20.23
N ALA A 186 -23.14 1.44 -20.80
CA ALA A 186 -22.61 0.26 -20.10
C ALA A 186 -21.64 0.67 -18.98
N ASP A 187 -20.73 1.59 -19.28
CA ASP A 187 -19.78 2.11 -18.32
C ASP A 187 -20.47 2.92 -17.22
N ARG A 188 -21.55 3.62 -17.55
CA ARG A 188 -22.38 4.35 -16.59
C ARG A 188 -23.05 3.41 -15.58
N ALA A 189 -23.55 2.25 -15.99
CA ALA A 189 -24.13 1.26 -15.09
C ALA A 189 -23.08 0.68 -14.13
N SER A 190 -21.90 0.36 -14.66
CA SER A 190 -20.74 -0.12 -13.88
C SER A 190 -20.25 0.94 -12.91
N PHE A 191 -20.19 2.20 -13.33
CA PHE A 191 -19.83 3.35 -12.51
C PHE A 191 -20.81 3.56 -11.34
N ILE A 192 -22.12 3.50 -11.58
CA ILE A 192 -23.14 3.62 -10.55
C ILE A 192 -23.00 2.51 -9.50
N LYS A 193 -22.79 1.28 -9.97
CA LYS A 193 -22.54 0.13 -9.08
C LYS A 193 -21.28 0.35 -8.24
N TRP A 194 -20.19 0.77 -8.88
CA TRP A 194 -18.93 1.03 -8.21
C TRP A 194 -19.07 2.13 -7.16
N ILE A 195 -19.71 3.27 -7.45
CA ILE A 195 -19.94 4.32 -6.46
C ILE A 195 -20.79 3.82 -5.28
N ARG A 196 -21.84 3.02 -5.56
CA ARG A 196 -22.67 2.44 -4.52
C ARG A 196 -21.89 1.54 -3.57
N ASP A 197 -20.98 0.73 -4.15
CA ASP A 197 -20.15 -0.19 -3.37
C ASP A 197 -19.04 0.55 -2.62
N ALA A 198 -18.57 1.69 -3.16
CA ALA A 198 -17.47 2.50 -2.67
C ALA A 198 -17.85 3.47 -1.55
N TYR A 199 -18.94 4.19 -1.75
CA TYR A 199 -19.30 5.36 -0.94
C TYR A 199 -20.52 5.08 -0.04
N GLY A 200 -20.61 3.91 0.53
CA GLY A 200 -21.69 3.54 1.48
C GLY A 200 -21.48 4.07 2.90
N GLY A 201 -20.49 4.92 3.17
CA GLY A 201 -20.14 5.46 4.47
C GLY A 201 -20.66 6.88 4.73
N GLU A 202 -20.89 7.21 6.01
CA GLU A 202 -21.30 8.57 6.44
C GLU A 202 -20.12 9.56 6.30
N GLY A 203 -20.39 10.76 5.79
CA GLY A 203 -19.48 11.91 5.89
C GLY A 203 -18.72 12.32 4.61
N ASP A 204 -18.80 11.54 3.53
CA ASP A 204 -18.20 11.89 2.24
C ASP A 204 -19.24 12.61 1.35
N GLU A 205 -18.88 13.80 0.83
CA GLU A 205 -19.73 14.55 -0.08
C GLU A 205 -19.30 14.29 -1.52
N ALA A 206 -20.17 13.70 -2.35
CA ALA A 206 -19.88 13.42 -3.74
C ALA A 206 -20.88 14.11 -4.69
N LYS A 207 -20.36 14.64 -5.80
CA LYS A 207 -21.13 15.21 -6.90
C LYS A 207 -20.68 14.66 -8.23
N VAL A 208 -21.53 14.77 -9.23
CA VAL A 208 -21.23 14.32 -10.58
C VAL A 208 -21.31 15.46 -11.60
N ILE A 209 -20.47 15.39 -12.63
CA ILE A 209 -20.43 16.34 -13.74
C ILE A 209 -20.18 15.59 -15.05
N GLU A 210 -20.55 16.18 -16.18
CA GLU A 210 -20.39 15.54 -17.50
C GLU A 210 -18.93 15.43 -17.94
N SER A 211 -18.09 16.41 -17.60
CA SER A 211 -16.67 16.41 -17.97
C SER A 211 -15.81 17.13 -16.94
N LEU A 212 -14.65 16.57 -16.66
CA LEU A 212 -13.62 17.14 -15.80
C LEU A 212 -12.35 17.45 -16.63
N PRO A 213 -11.73 18.62 -16.42
CA PRO A 213 -10.54 18.98 -17.17
C PRO A 213 -9.32 18.13 -16.82
N ILE A 214 -9.22 17.69 -15.58
CA ILE A 214 -8.06 16.98 -15.05
C ILE A 214 -8.47 15.99 -13.97
N LYS A 215 -7.69 14.93 -13.78
CA LYS A 215 -7.76 14.06 -12.60
C LYS A 215 -6.84 14.64 -11.53
N LEU A 216 -7.39 14.98 -10.37
CA LEU A 216 -6.74 15.80 -9.36
C LEU A 216 -7.18 15.39 -7.96
N ALA A 217 -6.28 15.45 -6.99
CA ALA A 217 -6.66 15.53 -5.58
C ALA A 217 -5.81 16.60 -4.87
N ILE A 218 -6.43 17.30 -3.92
CA ILE A 218 -5.84 18.35 -3.12
C ILE A 218 -5.95 17.96 -1.66
N PHE A 219 -4.86 18.08 -0.91
CA PHE A 219 -4.77 17.73 0.49
C PHE A 219 -4.38 18.98 1.29
N ASP A 220 -5.23 19.36 2.26
CA ASP A 220 -4.98 20.38 3.27
C ASP A 220 -4.55 21.77 2.74
N ASP A 221 -4.98 22.16 1.55
CA ASP A 221 -4.55 23.39 0.87
C ASP A 221 -3.03 23.48 0.62
N ARG A 222 -2.34 22.36 0.64
CA ARG A 222 -0.89 22.29 0.57
C ARG A 222 -0.37 21.43 -0.57
N ILE A 223 -0.85 20.20 -0.66
CA ILE A 223 -0.34 19.22 -1.63
C ILE A 223 -1.39 19.00 -2.70
N ALA A 224 -0.96 19.01 -3.96
CA ALA A 224 -1.78 18.62 -5.10
C ALA A 224 -1.16 17.41 -5.79
N ILE A 225 -1.98 16.39 -6.07
CA ILE A 225 -1.63 15.25 -6.92
C ILE A 225 -2.52 15.29 -8.16
N PHE A 226 -1.93 15.27 -9.35
CA PHE A 226 -2.69 15.29 -10.58
C PHE A 226 -2.05 14.46 -11.68
N VAL A 227 -2.91 13.95 -12.56
CA VAL A 227 -2.51 13.07 -13.67
C VAL A 227 -2.30 13.89 -14.91
N MET A 228 -1.14 13.73 -15.53
CA MET A 228 -0.79 14.29 -16.83
C MET A 228 -0.91 13.18 -17.88
N PRO A 229 -1.92 13.21 -18.77
CA PRO A 229 -1.97 12.29 -19.89
C PRO A 229 -0.79 12.57 -20.84
N ASP A 230 -0.15 11.52 -21.33
CA ASP A 230 0.90 11.65 -22.32
C ASP A 230 0.27 12.01 -23.68
N PRO A 231 0.57 13.18 -24.26
CA PRO A 231 -0.03 13.61 -25.50
C PRO A 231 0.47 12.84 -26.74
N PHE A 232 1.53 12.04 -26.61
CA PHE A 232 2.18 11.33 -27.71
C PHE A 232 1.93 9.82 -27.72
N LEU A 233 1.41 9.26 -26.61
CA LEU A 233 1.16 7.84 -26.49
C LEU A 233 -0.35 7.55 -26.61
N GLU A 234 -0.73 6.73 -27.60
CA GLU A 234 -2.08 6.19 -27.73
C GLU A 234 -2.50 5.30 -26.55
N LYS A 235 -1.52 4.75 -25.83
CA LYS A 235 -1.76 3.97 -24.59
C LYS A 235 -1.72 4.92 -23.40
N LEU A 236 -2.71 4.76 -22.51
CA LEU A 236 -2.84 5.46 -21.24
C LEU A 236 -1.58 5.33 -20.39
N SER A 237 -0.60 6.22 -20.64
CA SER A 237 0.53 6.41 -19.73
C SER A 237 0.07 7.33 -18.63
N VAL A 238 0.08 6.81 -17.39
CA VAL A 238 -0.34 7.56 -16.22
C VAL A 238 0.89 8.20 -15.60
N THR A 239 1.27 9.38 -16.08
CA THR A 239 2.27 10.20 -15.39
C THR A 239 1.56 11.07 -14.37
N THR A 240 1.92 10.92 -13.11
CA THR A 240 1.32 11.65 -12.00
C THR A 240 2.34 12.59 -11.39
N ALA A 241 1.98 13.86 -11.25
CA ALA A 241 2.75 14.84 -10.50
C ALA A 241 2.17 14.99 -9.10
N VAL A 242 3.04 14.98 -8.11
CA VAL A 242 2.75 15.35 -6.71
C VAL A 242 3.51 16.64 -6.42
N VAL A 243 2.81 17.67 -6.03
CA VAL A 243 3.39 19.00 -5.81
C VAL A 243 3.05 19.49 -4.41
N ASP A 244 4.06 19.63 -3.55
CA ASP A 244 3.93 20.25 -2.23
C ASP A 244 4.10 21.76 -2.34
N ASN A 245 3.07 22.45 -2.80
CA ASN A 245 3.08 23.90 -2.97
C ASN A 245 1.71 24.49 -2.61
N PRO A 246 1.60 25.23 -1.48
CA PRO A 246 0.34 25.80 -1.04
C PRO A 246 -0.32 26.78 -2.06
N THR A 247 0.47 27.49 -2.84
CA THR A 247 -0.06 28.43 -3.84
C THR A 247 -0.73 27.67 -4.98
N LEU A 248 -0.10 26.63 -5.49
CA LEU A 248 -0.68 25.78 -6.52
C LEU A 248 -1.90 25.00 -6.00
N ALA A 249 -1.83 24.44 -4.79
CA ALA A 249 -2.95 23.75 -4.17
C ALA A 249 -4.17 24.65 -4.02
N LYS A 250 -3.98 25.89 -3.55
CA LYS A 250 -5.05 26.90 -3.46
C LYS A 250 -5.61 27.28 -4.83
N THR A 251 -4.78 27.37 -5.85
CA THR A 251 -5.22 27.63 -7.24
C THR A 251 -6.12 26.50 -7.74
N PHE A 252 -5.71 25.24 -7.52
CA PHE A 252 -6.57 24.10 -7.86
C PHE A 252 -7.84 24.03 -7.01
N LYS A 253 -7.81 24.47 -5.77
CA LYS A 253 -9.02 24.58 -4.94
C LYS A 253 -10.01 25.60 -5.48
N ILE A 254 -9.56 26.70 -6.05
CA ILE A 254 -10.44 27.66 -6.75
C ILE A 254 -11.14 26.96 -7.93
N LEU A 255 -10.41 26.22 -8.74
CA LEU A 255 -10.97 25.42 -9.82
C LEU A 255 -11.96 24.36 -9.29
N PHE A 256 -11.59 23.65 -8.20
CA PHE A 256 -12.46 22.67 -7.57
C PHE A 256 -13.78 23.30 -7.15
N ASN A 257 -13.73 24.41 -6.41
CA ASN A 257 -14.92 25.09 -5.92
C ASN A 257 -15.82 25.61 -7.06
N ALA A 258 -15.24 26.08 -8.17
CA ALA A 258 -15.98 26.52 -9.35
C ALA A 258 -16.76 25.35 -9.99
N LEU A 259 -16.14 24.18 -10.14
CA LEU A 259 -16.77 22.99 -10.69
C LEU A 259 -17.72 22.32 -9.70
N TRP A 260 -17.42 22.33 -8.41
CA TRP A 260 -18.32 21.88 -7.34
C TRP A 260 -19.66 22.60 -7.34
N ARG A 261 -19.67 23.92 -7.61
CA ARG A 261 -20.89 24.71 -7.73
C ARG A 261 -21.67 24.39 -9.03
N LYS A 262 -20.97 24.04 -10.12
CA LYS A 262 -21.59 23.67 -11.41
C LYS A 262 -22.09 22.24 -11.43
N ALA A 263 -21.55 21.37 -10.61
CA ALA A 263 -22.00 19.98 -10.50
C ALA A 263 -23.43 19.95 -10.01
N LYS A 264 -24.36 19.47 -10.86
CA LYS A 264 -25.82 19.61 -10.67
C LYS A 264 -26.43 18.53 -9.79
N ASP A 265 -25.85 17.33 -9.80
CA ASP A 265 -26.45 16.18 -9.16
C ASP A 265 -25.67 15.77 -7.94
N HIS A 266 -26.35 15.71 -6.79
CA HIS A 266 -25.81 15.19 -5.57
C HIS A 266 -25.90 13.66 -5.58
N ILE A 267 -24.78 12.98 -5.34
CA ILE A 267 -24.85 11.60 -4.86
C ILE A 267 -24.97 11.69 -3.35
N ILE A 268 -26.20 11.64 -2.84
CA ILE A 268 -26.42 11.55 -1.39
C ILE A 268 -26.31 10.08 -1.02
N ILE A 269 -25.30 9.75 -0.26
CA ILE A 269 -25.10 8.42 0.28
C ILE A 269 -25.66 8.41 1.70
N ASN A 270 -26.95 8.17 1.80
CA ASN A 270 -27.59 7.90 3.08
C ASN A 270 -27.84 6.39 3.21
N ASN A 271 -27.25 5.79 4.24
CA ASN A 271 -27.57 4.45 4.75
C ASN A 271 -27.78 3.37 3.66
N ARG A 272 -26.78 3.14 2.77
CA ARG A 272 -26.75 2.12 1.72
C ARG A 272 -27.60 2.38 0.46
N ARG A 273 -28.09 3.59 0.23
CA ARG A 273 -28.79 3.94 -1.02
C ARG A 273 -28.10 5.14 -1.69
N VAL A 274 -27.53 4.88 -2.88
CA VAL A 274 -27.03 5.92 -3.78
C VAL A 274 -28.23 6.45 -4.58
N HIS A 275 -28.65 7.66 -4.37
CA HIS A 275 -29.65 8.31 -5.19
C HIS A 275 -28.96 9.27 -6.17
N ILE A 276 -28.86 8.88 -7.44
CA ILE A 276 -28.55 9.79 -8.54
C ILE A 276 -29.87 10.39 -8.96
N ILE A 277 -30.10 11.66 -8.64
CA ILE A 277 -31.30 12.38 -9.08
C ILE A 277 -31.09 12.74 -10.56
N ASP A 278 -31.69 11.99 -11.45
CA ASP A 278 -31.72 12.28 -12.88
C ASP A 278 -32.69 13.44 -13.12
N THR A 279 -32.16 14.65 -13.30
CA THR A 279 -32.95 15.86 -13.53
C THR A 279 -33.71 15.85 -14.86
N ASN A 280 -33.38 14.92 -15.78
CA ASN A 280 -34.12 14.75 -17.04
C ASN A 280 -35.51 14.13 -16.86
N SER A 281 -35.79 13.44 -15.75
CA SER A 281 -37.13 12.85 -15.51
C SER A 281 -38.17 13.88 -15.07
N ARG A 282 -37.78 15.06 -14.61
CA ARG A 282 -38.74 16.14 -14.22
C ARG A 282 -39.22 17.00 -15.40
N ALA A 283 -38.51 17.02 -16.50
CA ALA A 283 -38.89 17.82 -17.68
C ALA A 283 -40.06 17.15 -18.48
N THR A 284 -40.16 15.84 -18.42
CA THR A 284 -41.25 15.08 -19.13
C THR A 284 -42.56 15.02 -18.36
N ALA A 285 -42.54 15.19 -17.04
CA ALA A 285 -43.76 15.20 -16.22
C ALA A 285 -44.52 16.54 -16.23
N ARG A 286 -43.90 17.64 -16.66
CA ARG A 286 -44.54 18.98 -16.78
C ARG A 286 -45.19 19.26 -18.12
N LYS A 287 -45.06 18.35 -19.13
CA LYS A 287 -45.74 18.46 -20.44
C LYS A 287 -46.99 17.58 -20.57
N LYS A 288 -47.47 16.96 -19.50
CA LYS A 288 -48.73 16.23 -19.43
C LYS A 288 -49.63 16.70 -18.29
N LYS A 289 -49.81 17.98 -18.19
CA LYS A 289 -50.97 18.58 -17.50
C LYS A 289 -51.50 19.77 -18.32
#